data_81f4a3545d004463d679850dd2aee75d
#
_entry.id   81f4a3545d004463d679850dd2aee75d
#
_cell.length_a   1.000
_cell.length_b   1.000
_cell.length_c   1.000
_cell.angle_alpha   90.00
_cell.angle_beta   90.00
_cell.angle_gamma   90.00
#
_symmetry.space_group_name_H-M   'P 1'
#
loop_
_entity.id
_entity.type
_entity.pdbx_description
1 polymer ?
#
loop_
_entity_poly.entity_id
_entity_poly.type
_entity_poly.pdbx_seq_one_letter_code
_entity_poly.pdbx_strand_id
1 'polypeptide(L)'
;MDEIERVQVRELAEDIARLINERQYRALKQLNAGTIDLYWSIGEMICGRQEAEGWGKSVVKGLAEELQKKFPGAKGYSANNLWRMRSFYLAYRGNEKLSPLVKEISWSCNLEIMGRCKDDLEREFYLKMAARYGWSKRLLANYIEAGAYERFLLNQTNFEETLPPERRAQAKLAVKDEYTFDFAELSPEYSEHELELQLVSRIRDFLTEMGGAFTFVGSQYHLMAGERDIYIDLLLFHRGLRSLVAVELKIGEFEAEYAGKMQLYLSALDDQVRLPEENPSIGIIICKSKDRTYVEYALRNSAAPIGVSTYNLSRALPEELRGLLPSPEIIAERLAAFDDGEPFGDEDA
;
A
#
# COMPACT_ATOMS: atom_id res chain seq x y z
N MET A 1 2.02 14.02 42.34
CA MET A 1 2.31 14.37 40.94
C MET A 1 1.24 15.33 40.48
N ASP A 2 1.61 16.54 40.24
CA ASP A 2 0.66 17.57 39.77
C ASP A 2 0.29 17.35 38.28
N GLU A 3 -0.60 18.19 37.77
CA GLU A 3 -1.10 18.03 36.38
C GLU A 3 -0.01 18.34 35.33
N ILE A 4 0.91 19.25 35.67
CA ILE A 4 2.06 19.61 34.81
C ILE A 4 3.06 18.45 34.75
N GLU A 5 3.38 17.84 35.89
CA GLU A 5 4.26 16.67 35.97
C GLU A 5 3.68 15.47 35.18
N ARG A 6 2.34 15.29 35.22
CA ARG A 6 1.68 14.21 34.43
C ARG A 6 1.80 14.45 32.93
N VAL A 7 1.68 15.68 32.46
CA VAL A 7 1.85 16.04 31.04
C VAL A 7 3.30 15.78 30.60
N GLN A 8 4.28 16.24 31.36
CA GLN A 8 5.71 16.03 31.05
C GLN A 8 6.09 14.54 31.05
N VAL A 9 5.56 13.75 31.97
CA VAL A 9 5.78 12.29 31.98
C VAL A 9 5.16 11.61 30.77
N ARG A 10 3.99 12.07 30.31
CA ARG A 10 3.36 11.53 29.09
C ARG A 10 4.17 11.86 27.84
N GLU A 11 4.59 13.11 27.68
CA GLU A 11 5.43 13.55 26.55
C GLU A 11 6.75 12.76 26.51
N LEU A 12 7.42 12.63 27.63
CA LEU A 12 8.65 11.84 27.71
C LEU A 12 8.40 10.36 27.40
N ALA A 13 7.28 9.79 27.83
CA ALA A 13 6.93 8.38 27.53
C ALA A 13 6.65 8.20 26.03
N GLU A 14 6.03 9.18 25.35
CA GLU A 14 5.82 9.16 23.89
C GLU A 14 7.15 9.28 23.14
N ASP A 15 8.07 10.13 23.57
CA ASP A 15 9.40 10.25 22.98
C ASP A 15 10.23 8.99 23.15
N ILE A 16 10.20 8.38 24.33
CA ILE A 16 10.86 7.10 24.61
C ILE A 16 10.24 5.98 23.76
N ALA A 17 8.91 5.92 23.66
CA ALA A 17 8.23 4.92 22.84
C ALA A 17 8.62 5.06 21.35
N ARG A 18 8.73 6.29 20.86
CA ARG A 18 9.20 6.60 19.49
C ARG A 18 10.63 6.10 19.28
N LEU A 19 11.52 6.41 20.21
CA LEU A 19 12.93 5.98 20.17
C LEU A 19 13.04 4.45 20.20
N ILE A 20 12.28 3.76 21.06
CA ILE A 20 12.23 2.28 21.13
C ILE A 20 11.80 1.72 19.77
N ASN A 21 10.69 2.20 19.21
CA ASN A 21 10.16 1.74 17.93
C ASN A 21 11.18 1.93 16.79
N GLU A 22 11.84 3.08 16.72
CA GLU A 22 12.89 3.35 15.72
C GLU A 22 14.06 2.37 15.86
N ARG A 23 14.53 2.13 17.06
CA ARG A 23 15.66 1.22 17.32
C ARG A 23 15.30 -0.23 17.00
N GLN A 24 14.12 -0.66 17.42
CA GLN A 24 13.61 -2.01 17.09
C GLN A 24 13.46 -2.20 15.57
N TYR A 25 12.92 -1.22 14.87
CA TYR A 25 12.79 -1.27 13.42
C TYR A 25 14.14 -1.38 12.72
N ARG A 26 15.14 -0.56 13.12
CA ARG A 26 16.51 -0.64 12.57
C ARG A 26 17.16 -2.00 12.83
N ALA A 27 17.04 -2.53 14.05
CA ALA A 27 17.58 -3.83 14.39
C ALA A 27 16.94 -4.95 13.56
N LEU A 28 15.61 -4.91 13.39
CA LEU A 28 14.88 -5.87 12.56
C LEU A 28 15.32 -5.79 11.08
N LYS A 29 15.53 -4.60 10.55
CA LYS A 29 16.00 -4.39 9.17
C LYS A 29 17.39 -4.97 8.96
N GLN A 30 18.32 -4.77 9.91
CA GLN A 30 19.66 -5.36 9.88
C GLN A 30 19.63 -6.89 9.96
N LEU A 31 18.77 -7.45 10.82
CA LEU A 31 18.59 -8.90 10.93
C LEU A 31 18.05 -9.51 9.64
N ASN A 32 17.07 -8.86 9.02
CA ASN A 32 16.54 -9.29 7.73
C ASN A 32 17.63 -9.29 6.66
N ALA A 33 18.38 -8.20 6.53
CA ALA A 33 19.45 -8.08 5.54
C ALA A 33 20.50 -9.19 5.73
N GLY A 34 20.97 -9.41 6.95
CA GLY A 34 21.92 -10.48 7.24
C GLY A 34 21.38 -11.88 6.95
N THR A 35 20.11 -12.11 7.23
CA THR A 35 19.44 -13.39 6.90
C THR A 35 19.34 -13.60 5.38
N ILE A 36 19.00 -12.58 4.62
CA ILE A 36 18.91 -12.66 3.16
C ILE A 36 20.29 -12.86 2.55
N ASP A 37 21.34 -12.17 3.04
CA ASP A 37 22.72 -12.35 2.58
C ASP A 37 23.21 -13.80 2.82
N LEU A 38 22.90 -14.35 3.99
CA LEU A 38 23.21 -15.75 4.30
C LEU A 38 22.50 -16.71 3.33
N TYR A 39 21.20 -16.51 3.11
CA TYR A 39 20.40 -17.37 2.24
C TYR A 39 20.77 -17.24 0.77
N TRP A 40 21.18 -16.04 0.34
CA TRP A 40 21.77 -15.80 -0.97
C TRP A 40 23.04 -16.63 -1.17
N SER A 41 23.99 -16.53 -0.22
CA SER A 41 25.27 -17.24 -0.28
C SER A 41 25.07 -18.76 -0.27
N ILE A 42 24.15 -19.29 0.55
CA ILE A 42 23.79 -20.72 0.54
C ILE A 42 23.23 -21.12 -0.82
N GLY A 43 22.33 -20.32 -1.38
CA GLY A 43 21.74 -20.54 -2.72
C GLY A 43 22.81 -20.59 -3.81
N GLU A 44 23.73 -19.65 -3.78
CA GLU A 44 24.89 -19.59 -4.70
C GLU A 44 25.77 -20.84 -4.59
N MET A 45 26.14 -21.23 -3.37
CA MET A 45 26.94 -22.44 -3.13
C MET A 45 26.25 -23.71 -3.68
N ILE A 46 24.94 -23.84 -3.47
CA ILE A 46 24.18 -24.98 -3.98
C ILE A 46 24.16 -24.97 -5.52
N CYS A 47 23.97 -23.80 -6.15
CA CYS A 47 24.02 -23.65 -7.60
C CYS A 47 25.39 -24.07 -8.17
N GLY A 48 26.47 -23.53 -7.61
CA GLY A 48 27.81 -23.84 -8.06
C GLY A 48 28.17 -25.33 -7.98
N ARG A 49 27.72 -26.00 -6.91
CA ARG A 49 27.92 -27.46 -6.76
C ARG A 49 27.06 -28.28 -7.73
N GLN A 50 25.86 -27.82 -8.02
CA GLN A 50 25.01 -28.48 -9.01
C GLN A 50 25.57 -28.38 -10.43
N GLU A 51 26.11 -27.23 -10.79
CA GLU A 51 26.73 -27.01 -12.09
C GLU A 51 28.04 -27.82 -12.24
N ALA A 52 28.84 -27.90 -11.17
CA ALA A 52 30.14 -28.59 -11.20
C ALA A 52 30.03 -30.12 -11.01
N GLU A 53 29.12 -30.61 -10.18
CA GLU A 53 29.09 -31.99 -9.69
C GLU A 53 27.78 -32.72 -10.01
N GLY A 54 26.81 -32.09 -10.71
CA GLY A 54 25.55 -32.70 -11.12
C GLY A 54 24.61 -33.07 -9.94
N TRP A 55 24.65 -32.30 -8.85
CA TRP A 55 23.88 -32.57 -7.64
C TRP A 55 22.38 -32.63 -7.88
N GLY A 56 21.75 -33.78 -7.55
CA GLY A 56 20.32 -34.01 -7.63
C GLY A 56 19.59 -33.72 -6.31
N LYS A 57 18.29 -34.02 -6.30
CA LYS A 57 17.41 -33.78 -5.12
C LYS A 57 17.86 -34.54 -3.86
N SER A 58 18.42 -35.73 -4.01
CA SER A 58 18.91 -36.57 -2.90
C SER A 58 20.06 -35.92 -2.14
N VAL A 59 20.97 -35.21 -2.83
CA VAL A 59 22.14 -34.57 -2.22
C VAL A 59 21.71 -33.40 -1.36
N VAL A 60 20.75 -32.57 -1.79
CA VAL A 60 20.23 -31.46 -0.98
C VAL A 60 19.49 -31.96 0.26
N LYS A 61 18.84 -33.13 0.18
CA LYS A 61 18.26 -33.75 1.37
C LYS A 61 19.33 -34.19 2.37
N GLY A 62 20.39 -34.87 1.90
CA GLY A 62 21.54 -35.22 2.74
C GLY A 62 22.23 -34.01 3.35
N LEU A 63 22.38 -32.91 2.57
CA LEU A 63 22.92 -31.63 3.07
C LEU A 63 22.06 -31.06 4.21
N ALA A 64 20.73 -31.12 4.07
CA ALA A 64 19.83 -30.66 5.14
C ALA A 64 20.00 -31.49 6.42
N GLU A 65 20.12 -32.81 6.31
CA GLU A 65 20.34 -33.72 7.45
C GLU A 65 21.68 -33.41 8.16
N GLU A 66 22.75 -33.17 7.43
CA GLU A 66 24.05 -32.81 7.99
C GLU A 66 24.03 -31.44 8.66
N LEU A 67 23.35 -30.44 8.05
CA LEU A 67 23.20 -29.13 8.67
C LEU A 67 22.37 -29.18 9.98
N GLN A 68 21.33 -30.01 10.04
CA GLN A 68 20.55 -30.19 11.26
C GLN A 68 21.36 -30.87 12.39
N LYS A 69 22.29 -31.79 12.04
CA LYS A 69 23.22 -32.37 13.03
C LYS A 69 24.22 -31.33 13.56
N LYS A 70 24.74 -30.47 12.68
CA LYS A 70 25.71 -29.42 13.05
C LYS A 70 25.09 -28.27 13.84
N PHE A 71 23.83 -27.97 13.57
CA PHE A 71 23.09 -26.87 14.18
C PHE A 71 21.75 -27.37 14.77
N PRO A 72 21.80 -28.16 15.87
CA PRO A 72 20.60 -28.71 16.50
C PRO A 72 19.63 -27.61 16.92
N GLY A 73 18.36 -27.73 16.55
CA GLY A 73 17.32 -26.74 16.88
C GLY A 73 17.29 -25.49 16.00
N ALA A 74 18.25 -25.31 15.08
CA ALA A 74 18.19 -24.21 14.11
C ALA A 74 17.07 -24.46 13.10
N LYS A 75 16.11 -23.50 13.04
CA LYS A 75 15.06 -23.50 12.03
C LYS A 75 15.58 -22.82 10.76
N GLY A 76 15.21 -23.34 9.59
CA GLY A 76 15.54 -22.68 8.32
C GLY A 76 16.43 -23.49 7.37
N TYR A 77 16.99 -24.62 7.81
CA TYR A 77 17.86 -25.46 6.97
C TYR A 77 17.21 -26.77 6.54
N SER A 78 15.89 -26.80 6.39
CA SER A 78 15.18 -27.94 5.78
C SER A 78 15.51 -28.03 4.28
N ALA A 79 15.44 -29.23 3.72
CA ALA A 79 15.69 -29.44 2.30
C ALA A 79 14.82 -28.54 1.41
N ASN A 80 13.55 -28.32 1.79
CA ASN A 80 12.65 -27.41 1.08
C ASN A 80 13.13 -25.97 1.12
N ASN A 81 13.62 -25.49 2.29
CA ASN A 81 14.12 -24.11 2.37
C ASN A 81 15.46 -23.93 1.66
N LEU A 82 16.34 -24.94 1.66
CA LEU A 82 17.57 -24.93 0.85
C LEU A 82 17.26 -24.83 -0.66
N TRP A 83 16.23 -25.51 -1.14
CA TRP A 83 15.75 -25.37 -2.50
C TRP A 83 15.18 -23.97 -2.79
N ARG A 84 14.48 -23.38 -1.84
CA ARG A 84 13.98 -21.99 -1.93
C ARG A 84 15.14 -20.99 -1.99
N MET A 85 16.19 -21.16 -1.18
CA MET A 85 17.40 -20.33 -1.23
C MET A 85 18.08 -20.41 -2.60
N ARG A 86 18.20 -21.62 -3.16
CA ARG A 86 18.70 -21.80 -4.52
C ARG A 86 17.84 -21.07 -5.57
N SER A 87 16.53 -21.26 -5.52
CA SER A 87 15.60 -20.64 -6.47
C SER A 87 15.64 -19.11 -6.32
N PHE A 88 15.79 -18.60 -5.11
CA PHE A 88 15.93 -17.19 -4.81
C PHE A 88 17.20 -16.61 -5.45
N TYR A 89 18.35 -17.26 -5.27
CA TYR A 89 19.60 -16.85 -5.93
C TYR A 89 19.44 -16.81 -7.45
N LEU A 90 18.89 -17.87 -8.05
CA LEU A 90 18.66 -17.96 -9.51
C LEU A 90 17.70 -16.89 -10.03
N ALA A 91 16.68 -16.53 -9.26
CA ALA A 91 15.70 -15.53 -9.66
C ALA A 91 16.28 -14.11 -9.73
N TYR A 92 17.29 -13.80 -8.89
CA TYR A 92 17.77 -12.43 -8.73
C TYR A 92 19.25 -12.22 -9.07
N ARG A 93 20.08 -13.26 -9.30
CA ARG A 93 21.53 -13.18 -9.54
C ARG A 93 21.93 -12.31 -10.75
N GLY A 94 21.07 -12.17 -11.74
CA GLY A 94 21.30 -11.38 -12.95
C GLY A 94 20.64 -10.01 -12.95
N ASN A 95 19.98 -9.62 -11.87
CA ASN A 95 19.22 -8.37 -11.81
C ASN A 95 19.81 -7.41 -10.77
N GLU A 96 20.68 -6.49 -11.24
CA GLU A 96 21.36 -5.50 -10.38
C GLU A 96 20.36 -4.55 -9.67
N LYS A 97 19.18 -4.33 -10.22
CA LYS A 97 18.16 -3.47 -9.61
C LYS A 97 17.43 -4.16 -8.46
N LEU A 98 17.12 -5.45 -8.59
CA LEU A 98 16.35 -6.18 -7.60
C LEU A 98 17.21 -6.72 -6.45
N SER A 99 18.45 -7.10 -6.73
CA SER A 99 19.37 -7.66 -5.71
C SER A 99 19.54 -6.83 -4.44
N PRO A 100 19.60 -5.48 -4.47
CA PRO A 100 19.61 -4.67 -3.25
C PRO A 100 18.27 -4.66 -2.53
N LEU A 101 17.16 -4.63 -3.29
CA LEU A 101 15.80 -4.48 -2.74
C LEU A 101 15.36 -5.71 -1.94
N VAL A 102 15.77 -6.91 -2.34
CA VAL A 102 15.40 -8.15 -1.63
C VAL A 102 15.91 -8.17 -0.19
N LYS A 103 16.99 -7.45 0.13
CA LYS A 103 17.57 -7.35 1.48
C LYS A 103 16.77 -6.46 2.43
N GLU A 104 15.90 -5.64 1.89
CA GLU A 104 15.12 -4.68 2.68
C GLU A 104 13.87 -5.29 3.32
N ILE A 105 13.45 -6.46 2.89
CA ILE A 105 12.26 -7.15 3.36
C ILE A 105 12.54 -8.53 3.93
N SER A 106 11.59 -9.10 4.66
CA SER A 106 11.75 -10.41 5.29
C SER A 106 11.85 -11.54 4.26
N TRP A 107 12.46 -12.68 4.66
CA TRP A 107 12.52 -13.89 3.84
C TRP A 107 11.15 -14.36 3.37
N SER A 108 10.15 -14.33 4.25
CA SER A 108 8.79 -14.74 3.92
C SER A 108 8.13 -13.84 2.86
N CYS A 109 8.40 -12.54 2.89
CA CYS A 109 7.94 -11.62 1.85
C CYS A 109 8.64 -11.87 0.51
N ASN A 110 9.95 -12.11 0.52
CA ASN A 110 10.70 -12.47 -0.69
C ASN A 110 10.16 -13.73 -1.35
N LEU A 111 9.84 -14.76 -0.56
CA LEU A 111 9.25 -16.00 -1.08
C LEU A 111 7.85 -15.77 -1.68
N GLU A 112 7.06 -14.89 -1.09
CA GLU A 112 5.73 -14.54 -1.60
C GLU A 112 5.82 -13.86 -2.96
N ILE A 113 6.69 -12.85 -3.08
CA ILE A 113 6.93 -12.14 -4.35
C ILE A 113 7.48 -13.09 -5.41
N MET A 114 8.53 -13.85 -5.08
CA MET A 114 9.14 -14.80 -6.01
C MET A 114 8.15 -15.86 -6.53
N GLY A 115 7.22 -16.30 -5.67
CA GLY A 115 6.25 -17.36 -6.00
C GLY A 115 5.04 -16.88 -6.79
N ARG A 116 4.66 -15.62 -6.67
CA ARG A 116 3.42 -15.08 -7.26
C ARG A 116 3.64 -14.10 -8.40
N CYS A 117 4.71 -13.30 -8.34
CA CYS A 117 4.98 -12.28 -9.35
C CYS A 117 5.69 -12.89 -10.56
N LYS A 118 5.23 -12.56 -11.76
CA LYS A 118 5.64 -13.20 -13.01
C LYS A 118 6.84 -12.54 -13.65
N ASP A 119 6.93 -11.23 -13.57
CA ASP A 119 7.99 -10.45 -14.21
C ASP A 119 8.76 -9.57 -13.24
N ASP A 120 9.88 -9.01 -13.70
CA ASP A 120 10.79 -8.23 -12.86
C ASP A 120 10.24 -6.84 -12.50
N LEU A 121 9.36 -6.25 -13.31
CA LEU A 121 8.74 -4.95 -13.00
C LEU A 121 7.72 -5.11 -11.88
N GLU A 122 6.91 -6.17 -11.95
CA GLU A 122 5.97 -6.54 -10.89
C GLU A 122 6.73 -6.84 -9.57
N ARG A 123 7.82 -7.63 -9.65
CA ARG A 123 8.69 -7.90 -8.48
C ARG A 123 9.28 -6.63 -7.91
N GLU A 124 9.84 -5.75 -8.75
CA GLU A 124 10.39 -4.45 -8.34
C GLU A 124 9.36 -3.61 -7.59
N PHE A 125 8.14 -3.54 -8.12
CA PHE A 125 7.04 -2.83 -7.48
C PHE A 125 6.77 -3.35 -6.07
N TYR A 126 6.50 -4.65 -5.92
CA TYR A 126 6.18 -5.23 -4.61
C TYR A 126 7.35 -5.20 -3.63
N LEU A 127 8.59 -5.36 -4.08
CA LEU A 127 9.79 -5.21 -3.25
C LEU A 127 9.87 -3.79 -2.67
N LYS A 128 9.75 -2.76 -3.53
CA LYS A 128 9.78 -1.35 -3.11
C LYS A 128 8.63 -1.00 -2.17
N MET A 129 7.42 -1.48 -2.46
CA MET A 129 6.25 -1.23 -1.64
C MET A 129 6.36 -1.88 -0.26
N ALA A 130 6.73 -3.16 -0.22
CA ALA A 130 6.91 -3.89 1.03
C ALA A 130 8.03 -3.28 1.90
N ALA A 131 9.15 -2.87 1.30
CA ALA A 131 10.25 -2.21 2.00
C ALA A 131 9.84 -0.84 2.56
N ARG A 132 9.12 -0.03 1.77
CA ARG A 132 8.72 1.32 2.13
C ARG A 132 7.66 1.36 3.23
N TYR A 133 6.65 0.49 3.13
CA TYR A 133 5.49 0.51 4.02
C TYR A 133 5.55 -0.55 5.13
N GLY A 134 6.64 -1.33 5.18
CA GLY A 134 6.81 -2.37 6.19
C GLY A 134 5.75 -3.47 6.12
N TRP A 135 5.32 -3.85 4.92
CA TRP A 135 4.26 -4.83 4.76
C TRP A 135 4.64 -6.19 5.36
N SER A 136 3.74 -6.73 6.17
CA SER A 136 3.83 -8.13 6.60
C SER A 136 3.58 -9.07 5.41
N LYS A 137 4.03 -10.34 5.52
CA LYS A 137 3.75 -11.36 4.51
C LYS A 137 2.27 -11.42 4.12
N ARG A 138 1.38 -11.38 5.14
CA ARG A 138 -0.08 -11.45 4.92
C ARG A 138 -0.60 -10.25 4.14
N LEU A 139 -0.17 -9.05 4.51
CA LEU A 139 -0.58 -7.82 3.84
C LEU A 139 -0.07 -7.78 2.40
N LEU A 140 1.20 -8.16 2.18
CA LEU A 140 1.79 -8.26 0.85
C LEU A 140 1.03 -9.27 -0.03
N ALA A 141 0.71 -10.46 0.51
CA ALA A 141 -0.05 -11.47 -0.21
C ALA A 141 -1.43 -10.94 -0.66
N ASN A 142 -2.13 -10.21 0.23
CA ASN A 142 -3.41 -9.58 -0.10
C ASN A 142 -3.27 -8.52 -1.21
N TYR A 143 -2.21 -7.70 -1.19
CA TYR A 143 -1.97 -6.72 -2.25
C TYR A 143 -1.65 -7.36 -3.60
N ILE A 144 -0.86 -8.45 -3.61
CA ILE A 144 -0.57 -9.21 -4.83
C ILE A 144 -1.88 -9.82 -5.37
N GLU A 145 -2.65 -10.47 -4.52
CA GLU A 145 -3.92 -11.11 -4.88
C GLU A 145 -4.98 -10.11 -5.38
N ALA A 146 -4.98 -8.93 -4.79
CA ALA A 146 -5.83 -7.83 -5.23
C ALA A 146 -5.35 -7.12 -6.50
N GLY A 147 -4.25 -7.53 -7.14
CA GLY A 147 -3.72 -6.90 -8.36
C GLY A 147 -3.26 -5.45 -8.14
N ALA A 148 -2.56 -5.17 -7.03
CA ALA A 148 -2.15 -3.80 -6.72
C ALA A 148 -1.17 -3.22 -7.75
N TYR A 149 -0.34 -4.06 -8.40
CA TYR A 149 0.57 -3.65 -9.46
C TYR A 149 -0.18 -3.19 -10.71
N GLU A 150 -1.14 -3.99 -11.17
CA GLU A 150 -1.98 -3.67 -12.32
C GLU A 150 -2.79 -2.39 -12.07
N ARG A 151 -3.37 -2.26 -10.87
CA ARG A 151 -4.10 -1.04 -10.49
C ARG A 151 -3.20 0.18 -10.43
N PHE A 152 -1.97 0.04 -9.96
CA PHE A 152 -0.97 1.12 -9.98
C PHE A 152 -0.61 1.57 -11.39
N LEU A 153 -0.52 0.63 -12.35
CA LEU A 153 -0.28 0.94 -13.75
C LEU A 153 -1.51 1.55 -14.43
N LEU A 154 -2.71 1.23 -13.95
CA LEU A 154 -3.98 1.67 -14.52
C LEU A 154 -4.42 3.05 -14.02
N ASN A 155 -3.85 3.56 -12.92
CA ASN A 155 -4.20 4.86 -12.38
C ASN A 155 -4.11 5.96 -13.43
N GLN A 156 -5.22 6.66 -13.62
CA GLN A 156 -5.32 7.77 -14.54
C GLN A 156 -4.88 9.06 -13.87
N THR A 157 -3.60 9.39 -14.05
CA THR A 157 -2.98 10.60 -13.53
C THR A 157 -2.03 11.19 -14.55
N ASN A 158 -1.78 12.48 -14.48
CA ASN A 158 -0.72 13.15 -15.24
C ASN A 158 0.55 13.38 -14.41
N PHE A 159 0.77 12.58 -13.39
CA PHE A 159 1.89 12.75 -12.44
C PHE A 159 3.27 12.52 -13.07
N GLU A 160 3.35 11.78 -14.18
CA GLU A 160 4.62 11.60 -14.91
C GLU A 160 5.12 12.90 -15.51
N GLU A 161 4.20 13.76 -15.97
CA GLU A 161 4.49 15.04 -16.62
C GLU A 161 4.58 16.18 -15.61
N THR A 162 3.80 16.14 -14.53
CA THR A 162 3.58 17.28 -13.64
C THR A 162 4.36 17.22 -12.33
N LEU A 163 4.85 16.04 -11.93
CA LEU A 163 5.59 15.88 -10.67
C LEU A 163 7.07 15.54 -10.90
N PRO A 164 7.97 16.00 -9.99
CA PRO A 164 9.36 15.58 -9.97
C PRO A 164 9.51 14.06 -9.83
N PRO A 165 10.51 13.40 -10.49
CA PRO A 165 10.65 11.94 -10.51
C PRO A 165 10.62 11.26 -9.15
N GLU A 166 11.20 11.89 -8.14
CA GLU A 166 11.27 11.37 -6.77
C GLU A 166 9.91 11.26 -6.07
N ARG A 167 8.88 11.96 -6.55
CA ARG A 167 7.53 12.00 -5.98
C ARG A 167 6.49 11.21 -6.77
N ARG A 168 6.74 10.96 -8.06
CA ARG A 168 5.78 10.31 -8.97
C ARG A 168 5.24 9.00 -8.42
N ALA A 169 6.13 8.11 -8.00
CA ALA A 169 5.74 6.81 -7.47
C ALA A 169 4.87 6.92 -6.21
N GLN A 170 5.22 7.86 -5.31
CA GLN A 170 4.44 8.07 -4.08
C GLN A 170 3.08 8.70 -4.36
N ALA A 171 3.00 9.65 -5.27
CA ALA A 171 1.75 10.28 -5.66
C ALA A 171 0.83 9.28 -6.37
N LYS A 172 1.35 8.46 -7.29
CA LYS A 172 0.58 7.38 -7.90
C LYS A 172 0.00 6.39 -6.90
N LEU A 173 0.74 6.08 -5.84
CA LEU A 173 0.25 5.21 -4.77
C LEU A 173 -0.79 5.85 -3.86
N ALA A 174 -0.75 7.17 -3.73
CA ALA A 174 -1.72 7.91 -2.94
C ALA A 174 -3.10 7.97 -3.60
N VAL A 175 -3.17 7.81 -4.93
CA VAL A 175 -4.42 7.83 -5.70
C VAL A 175 -4.77 6.41 -6.11
N LYS A 176 -5.92 5.91 -5.68
CA LYS A 176 -6.45 4.63 -6.16
C LYS A 176 -7.19 4.84 -7.48
N ASP A 177 -7.24 3.82 -8.33
CA ASP A 177 -8.07 3.84 -9.52
C ASP A 177 -9.56 3.79 -9.17
N GLU A 178 -9.89 3.05 -8.11
CA GLU A 178 -11.25 2.91 -7.57
C GLU A 178 -11.23 2.91 -6.04
N TYR A 179 -12.16 3.63 -5.43
CA TYR A 179 -12.44 3.65 -3.99
C TYR A 179 -13.71 2.86 -3.67
N THR A 180 -13.79 2.30 -2.45
CA THR A 180 -14.98 1.59 -1.97
C THR A 180 -15.53 2.32 -0.75
N PHE A 181 -16.70 2.96 -0.92
CA PHE A 181 -17.41 3.69 0.13
C PHE A 181 -18.60 2.89 0.65
N ASP A 182 -18.38 1.62 0.98
CA ASP A 182 -19.43 0.69 1.48
C ASP A 182 -19.98 1.07 2.85
N PHE A 183 -19.32 1.98 3.53
CA PHE A 183 -19.77 2.56 4.80
C PHE A 183 -20.73 3.74 4.62
N ALA A 184 -20.86 4.31 3.41
CA ALA A 184 -21.76 5.43 3.14
C ALA A 184 -23.19 4.93 2.98
N GLU A 185 -24.07 5.36 3.89
CA GLU A 185 -25.50 5.03 3.86
C GLU A 185 -26.23 6.04 2.98
N LEU A 186 -26.32 5.74 1.68
CA LEU A 186 -26.94 6.59 0.67
C LEU A 186 -28.20 5.96 0.09
N SER A 187 -29.22 6.78 -0.19
CA SER A 187 -30.39 6.36 -0.95
C SER A 187 -30.00 6.07 -2.41
N PRO A 188 -30.82 5.35 -3.21
CA PRO A 188 -30.54 5.13 -4.63
C PRO A 188 -30.37 6.42 -5.44
N GLU A 189 -31.05 7.47 -5.04
CA GLU A 189 -30.97 8.81 -5.63
C GLU A 189 -30.35 9.76 -4.60
N TYR A 190 -29.04 9.93 -4.64
CA TYR A 190 -28.30 10.82 -3.76
C TYR A 190 -27.61 11.95 -4.55
N SER A 191 -27.37 13.08 -3.89
CA SER A 191 -26.64 14.22 -4.40
C SER A 191 -25.14 14.15 -4.05
N GLU A 192 -24.32 14.98 -4.72
CA GLU A 192 -22.90 15.15 -4.36
C GLU A 192 -22.73 15.61 -2.90
N HIS A 193 -23.61 16.50 -2.45
CA HIS A 193 -23.60 16.99 -1.08
C HIS A 193 -23.93 15.89 -0.05
N GLU A 194 -24.90 15.01 -0.34
CA GLU A 194 -25.21 13.87 0.53
C GLU A 194 -24.05 12.87 0.59
N LEU A 195 -23.40 12.61 -0.54
CA LEU A 195 -22.18 11.78 -0.57
C LEU A 195 -21.09 12.40 0.32
N GLU A 196 -20.80 13.69 0.13
CA GLU A 196 -19.83 14.42 0.94
C GLU A 196 -20.13 14.34 2.45
N LEU A 197 -21.38 14.63 2.85
CA LEU A 197 -21.79 14.56 4.24
C LEU A 197 -21.60 13.16 4.83
N GLN A 198 -21.90 12.10 4.09
CA GLN A 198 -21.66 10.73 4.53
C GLN A 198 -20.16 10.44 4.71
N LEU A 199 -19.30 10.85 3.77
CA LEU A 199 -17.86 10.67 3.89
C LEU A 199 -17.28 11.44 5.10
N VAL A 200 -17.76 12.66 5.35
CA VAL A 200 -17.33 13.48 6.49
C VAL A 200 -17.85 12.90 7.81
N SER A 201 -19.11 12.46 7.87
CA SER A 201 -19.67 11.82 9.08
C SER A 201 -18.94 10.53 9.46
N ARG A 202 -18.39 9.81 8.48
CA ARG A 202 -17.61 8.57 8.62
C ARG A 202 -16.14 8.80 8.28
N ILE A 203 -15.60 9.93 8.70
CA ILE A 203 -14.26 10.39 8.31
C ILE A 203 -13.15 9.37 8.58
N ARG A 204 -13.26 8.56 9.64
CA ARG A 204 -12.30 7.48 9.92
C ARG A 204 -12.29 6.44 8.81
N ASP A 205 -13.48 5.99 8.39
CA ASP A 205 -13.64 4.95 7.37
C ASP A 205 -13.18 5.50 6.01
N PHE A 206 -13.56 6.74 5.70
CA PHE A 206 -13.09 7.44 4.51
C PHE A 206 -11.55 7.55 4.46
N LEU A 207 -10.89 8.03 5.53
CA LEU A 207 -9.43 8.13 5.58
C LEU A 207 -8.75 6.76 5.55
N THR A 208 -9.38 5.72 6.09
CA THR A 208 -8.89 4.34 5.99
C THR A 208 -8.94 3.87 4.54
N GLU A 209 -10.02 4.17 3.83
CA GLU A 209 -10.15 3.84 2.41
C GLU A 209 -9.19 4.67 1.54
N MET A 210 -8.98 5.96 1.82
CA MET A 210 -7.98 6.78 1.14
C MET A 210 -6.56 6.24 1.34
N GLY A 211 -6.29 5.64 2.49
CA GLY A 211 -4.97 5.15 2.89
C GLY A 211 -4.35 5.96 4.02
N GLY A 212 -3.75 5.28 5.00
CA GLY A 212 -3.33 5.82 6.31
C GLY A 212 -2.30 6.98 6.33
N ALA A 213 -1.94 7.52 5.17
CA ALA A 213 -1.05 8.67 5.06
C ALA A 213 -1.80 10.01 4.94
N PHE A 214 -3.12 9.98 4.81
CA PHE A 214 -3.94 11.18 4.69
C PHE A 214 -4.40 11.71 6.06
N THR A 215 -4.51 13.02 6.15
CA THR A 215 -5.07 13.75 7.29
C THR A 215 -6.16 14.67 6.76
N PHE A 216 -7.31 14.72 7.43
CA PHE A 216 -8.40 15.61 7.07
C PHE A 216 -8.09 17.04 7.51
N VAL A 217 -8.25 18.00 6.61
CA VAL A 217 -8.09 19.43 6.84
C VAL A 217 -9.45 20.13 6.95
N GLY A 218 -10.37 19.82 6.03
CA GLY A 218 -11.72 20.41 6.05
C GLY A 218 -12.59 19.91 4.90
N SER A 219 -13.89 20.20 4.99
CA SER A 219 -14.86 20.03 3.91
C SER A 219 -15.42 21.38 3.51
N GLN A 220 -15.94 21.50 2.28
CA GLN A 220 -16.39 22.77 1.69
C GLN A 220 -15.38 23.91 1.96
N TYR A 221 -14.12 23.58 1.65
CA TYR A 221 -13.01 24.47 2.01
C TYR A 221 -13.04 25.71 1.12
N HIS A 222 -13.33 26.86 1.75
CA HIS A 222 -13.51 28.12 1.07
C HIS A 222 -12.18 28.78 0.67
N LEU A 223 -12.10 29.22 -0.60
CA LEU A 223 -11.00 30.01 -1.15
C LEU A 223 -11.57 31.14 -2.01
N MET A 224 -10.75 32.16 -2.28
CA MET A 224 -11.07 33.25 -3.19
C MET A 224 -10.27 33.14 -4.47
N ALA A 225 -10.92 33.19 -5.62
CA ALA A 225 -10.28 33.33 -6.92
C ALA A 225 -10.63 34.69 -7.55
N GLY A 226 -9.83 35.68 -7.26
CA GLY A 226 -10.19 37.08 -7.53
C GLY A 226 -11.37 37.49 -6.63
N GLU A 227 -12.49 37.89 -7.24
CA GLU A 227 -13.74 38.25 -6.53
C GLU A 227 -14.73 37.09 -6.42
N ARG A 228 -14.34 35.88 -6.78
CA ARG A 228 -15.22 34.71 -6.80
C ARG A 228 -14.92 33.77 -5.62
N ASP A 229 -15.97 33.40 -4.92
CA ASP A 229 -15.90 32.32 -3.93
C ASP A 229 -15.79 30.97 -4.64
N ILE A 230 -14.86 30.15 -4.21
CA ILE A 230 -14.71 28.76 -4.66
C ILE A 230 -14.65 27.83 -3.46
N TYR A 231 -15.20 26.63 -3.61
CA TYR A 231 -15.28 25.66 -2.53
C TYR A 231 -14.74 24.33 -3.03
N ILE A 232 -13.84 23.74 -2.22
CA ILE A 232 -13.30 22.39 -2.45
C ILE A 232 -14.11 21.44 -1.57
N ASP A 233 -14.65 20.37 -2.14
CA ASP A 233 -15.51 19.43 -1.37
C ASP A 233 -14.78 18.88 -0.16
N LEU A 234 -13.57 18.29 -0.35
CA LEU A 234 -12.75 17.83 0.77
C LEU A 234 -11.30 18.29 0.57
N LEU A 235 -10.71 18.88 1.61
CA LEU A 235 -9.29 19.19 1.66
C LEU A 235 -8.60 18.24 2.63
N LEU A 236 -7.57 17.55 2.13
CA LEU A 236 -6.74 16.62 2.88
C LEU A 236 -5.28 17.08 2.86
N PHE A 237 -4.48 16.51 3.73
CA PHE A 237 -3.02 16.63 3.70
C PHE A 237 -2.38 15.25 3.64
N HIS A 238 -1.52 15.01 2.67
CA HIS A 238 -0.81 13.74 2.55
C HIS A 238 0.58 13.83 3.19
N ARG A 239 0.75 13.18 4.34
CA ARG A 239 1.96 13.28 5.18
C ARG A 239 3.25 12.89 4.44
N GLY A 240 3.23 11.82 3.68
CA GLY A 240 4.42 11.34 2.95
C GLY A 240 4.82 12.25 1.79
N LEU A 241 3.86 12.82 1.08
CA LEU A 241 4.08 13.78 0.00
C LEU A 241 4.34 15.20 0.52
N ARG A 242 3.95 15.50 1.76
CA ARG A 242 3.96 16.85 2.34
C ARG A 242 3.23 17.84 1.43
N SER A 243 2.05 17.46 0.97
CA SER A 243 1.23 18.23 0.03
C SER A 243 -0.21 18.29 0.51
N LEU A 244 -0.85 19.42 0.26
CA LEU A 244 -2.31 19.52 0.31
C LEU A 244 -2.90 18.69 -0.83
N VAL A 245 -4.05 18.08 -0.59
CA VAL A 245 -4.77 17.26 -1.57
C VAL A 245 -6.21 17.71 -1.64
N ALA A 246 -6.56 18.35 -2.75
CA ALA A 246 -7.94 18.71 -3.05
C ALA A 246 -8.69 17.50 -3.60
N VAL A 247 -9.83 17.17 -3.03
CA VAL A 247 -10.72 16.11 -3.53
C VAL A 247 -12.02 16.76 -4.01
N GLU A 248 -12.40 16.46 -5.22
CA GLU A 248 -13.67 16.82 -5.84
C GLU A 248 -14.51 15.56 -6.05
N LEU A 249 -15.75 15.57 -5.59
CA LEU A 249 -16.68 14.46 -5.69
C LEU A 249 -17.69 14.68 -6.80
N LYS A 250 -17.95 13.64 -7.61
CA LYS A 250 -18.93 13.67 -8.70
C LYS A 250 -19.78 12.39 -8.67
N ILE A 251 -21.09 12.54 -8.72
CA ILE A 251 -22.04 11.41 -8.75
C ILE A 251 -22.28 10.86 -10.16
N GLY A 252 -21.75 11.53 -11.19
CA GLY A 252 -21.85 11.17 -12.61
C GLY A 252 -20.54 10.62 -13.18
N GLU A 253 -20.50 10.58 -14.50
CA GLU A 253 -19.31 10.29 -15.28
C GLU A 253 -18.32 11.46 -15.24
N PHE A 254 -17.04 11.18 -15.45
CA PHE A 254 -16.01 12.20 -15.54
C PHE A 254 -16.21 13.12 -16.74
N GLU A 255 -16.15 14.43 -16.49
CA GLU A 255 -16.20 15.47 -17.51
C GLU A 255 -14.90 16.28 -17.55
N ALA A 256 -14.43 16.66 -18.75
CA ALA A 256 -13.14 17.36 -18.93
C ALA A 256 -13.09 18.72 -18.19
N GLU A 257 -14.22 19.38 -17.98
CA GLU A 257 -14.35 20.64 -17.24
C GLU A 257 -13.94 20.50 -15.76
N TYR A 258 -14.06 19.29 -15.18
CA TYR A 258 -13.62 19.04 -13.79
C TYR A 258 -12.11 19.18 -13.63
N ALA A 259 -11.33 18.81 -14.66
CA ALA A 259 -9.89 19.03 -14.67
C ALA A 259 -9.53 20.53 -14.64
N GLY A 260 -10.26 21.37 -15.40
CA GLY A 260 -10.08 22.81 -15.36
C GLY A 260 -10.45 23.45 -14.02
N LYS A 261 -11.56 22.99 -13.39
CA LYS A 261 -11.98 23.40 -12.05
C LYS A 261 -10.93 23.01 -11.03
N MET A 262 -10.43 21.76 -11.06
CA MET A 262 -9.38 21.28 -10.17
C MET A 262 -8.08 22.07 -10.31
N GLN A 263 -7.67 22.42 -11.54
CA GLN A 263 -6.48 23.24 -11.77
C GLN A 263 -6.60 24.62 -11.10
N LEU A 264 -7.77 25.25 -11.14
CA LEU A 264 -8.03 26.49 -10.43
C LEU A 264 -7.89 26.32 -8.90
N TYR A 265 -8.45 25.25 -8.37
CA TYR A 265 -8.33 24.93 -6.94
C TYR A 265 -6.88 24.78 -6.49
N LEU A 266 -6.09 24.00 -7.23
CA LEU A 266 -4.69 23.75 -6.88
C LEU A 266 -3.86 25.03 -6.94
N SER A 267 -4.12 25.89 -7.95
CA SER A 267 -3.47 27.20 -8.03
C SER A 267 -3.81 28.10 -6.84
N ALA A 268 -5.09 28.16 -6.46
CA ALA A 268 -5.53 28.94 -5.31
C ALA A 268 -4.99 28.40 -3.98
N LEU A 269 -4.94 27.07 -3.81
CA LEU A 269 -4.35 26.42 -2.63
C LEU A 269 -2.85 26.72 -2.50
N ASP A 270 -2.10 26.62 -3.59
CA ASP A 270 -0.67 26.87 -3.60
C ASP A 270 -0.32 28.32 -3.31
N ASP A 271 -1.20 29.25 -3.71
CA ASP A 271 -1.00 30.67 -3.48
C ASP A 271 -1.45 31.14 -2.09
N GLN A 272 -2.56 30.60 -1.55
CA GLN A 272 -3.21 31.14 -0.36
C GLN A 272 -3.03 30.30 0.90
N VAL A 273 -2.79 28.99 0.79
CA VAL A 273 -2.85 28.04 1.92
C VAL A 273 -1.56 27.26 2.12
N ARG A 274 -0.93 26.86 1.04
CA ARG A 274 0.30 26.05 1.07
C ARG A 274 1.40 26.78 1.84
N LEU A 275 2.03 26.07 2.78
CA LEU A 275 3.20 26.57 3.50
C LEU A 275 4.48 26.48 2.63
N PRO A 276 5.49 27.34 2.88
CA PRO A 276 6.75 27.34 2.11
C PRO A 276 7.49 25.99 2.12
N GLU A 277 7.38 25.23 3.21
CA GLU A 277 8.01 23.90 3.36
C GLU A 277 7.21 22.77 2.74
N GLU A 278 6.00 23.05 2.30
CA GLU A 278 5.12 22.06 1.65
C GLU A 278 5.36 22.00 0.16
N ASN A 279 5.10 20.87 -0.39
CA ASN A 279 5.18 20.65 -1.82
C ASN A 279 3.89 21.12 -2.51
N PRO A 280 3.91 21.35 -3.84
CA PRO A 280 2.73 21.72 -4.59
C PRO A 280 1.55 20.78 -4.32
N SER A 281 0.36 21.37 -4.29
CA SER A 281 -0.90 20.66 -4.03
C SER A 281 -1.23 19.68 -5.13
N ILE A 282 -1.98 18.63 -4.81
CA ILE A 282 -2.40 17.56 -5.73
C ILE A 282 -3.92 17.50 -5.76
N GLY A 283 -4.50 17.28 -6.94
CA GLY A 283 -5.94 17.09 -7.13
C GLY A 283 -6.33 15.63 -7.30
N ILE A 284 -7.45 15.24 -6.72
CA ILE A 284 -8.10 13.96 -6.95
C ILE A 284 -9.57 14.23 -7.29
N ILE A 285 -10.00 13.81 -8.49
CA ILE A 285 -11.39 13.83 -8.90
C ILE A 285 -11.93 12.42 -8.72
N ILE A 286 -12.96 12.25 -7.90
CA ILE A 286 -13.58 10.96 -7.63
C ILE A 286 -14.99 11.00 -8.23
N CYS A 287 -15.23 10.20 -9.26
CA CYS A 287 -16.48 10.14 -10.01
C CYS A 287 -17.08 8.73 -10.02
N LYS A 288 -18.33 8.59 -10.42
CA LYS A 288 -19.00 7.28 -10.44
C LYS A 288 -18.50 6.40 -11.57
N SER A 289 -18.17 7.01 -12.72
CA SER A 289 -17.60 6.31 -13.88
C SER A 289 -16.67 7.22 -14.67
N LYS A 290 -15.81 6.64 -15.49
CA LYS A 290 -14.89 7.38 -16.35
C LYS A 290 -14.59 6.59 -17.63
N ASP A 291 -14.48 7.29 -18.77
CA ASP A 291 -13.81 6.76 -19.96
C ASP A 291 -12.32 7.07 -19.89
N ARG A 292 -11.51 6.05 -20.05
CA ARG A 292 -10.06 6.13 -19.86
C ARG A 292 -9.39 7.05 -20.88
N THR A 293 -9.79 6.96 -22.14
CA THR A 293 -9.23 7.74 -23.23
C THR A 293 -9.63 9.22 -23.08
N TYR A 294 -10.88 9.46 -22.67
CA TYR A 294 -11.38 10.82 -22.43
C TYR A 294 -10.64 11.51 -21.28
N VAL A 295 -10.41 10.81 -20.17
CA VAL A 295 -9.59 11.32 -19.04
C VAL A 295 -8.17 11.64 -19.49
N GLU A 296 -7.54 10.75 -20.27
CA GLU A 296 -6.19 10.98 -20.79
C GLU A 296 -6.10 12.26 -21.63
N TYR A 297 -7.07 12.49 -22.52
CA TYR A 297 -7.13 13.72 -23.31
C TYR A 297 -7.37 14.95 -22.44
N ALA A 298 -8.26 14.88 -21.45
CA ALA A 298 -8.56 15.99 -20.55
C ALA A 298 -7.35 16.40 -19.70
N LEU A 299 -6.54 15.43 -19.25
CA LEU A 299 -5.38 15.69 -18.41
C LEU A 299 -4.09 16.01 -19.17
N ARG A 300 -4.02 15.71 -20.47
CA ARG A 300 -2.79 15.82 -21.30
C ARG A 300 -2.12 17.19 -21.24
N ASN A 301 -2.89 18.26 -21.20
CA ASN A 301 -2.38 19.65 -21.20
C ASN A 301 -2.53 20.34 -19.85
N SER A 302 -2.92 19.63 -18.81
CA SER A 302 -2.98 20.19 -17.45
C SER A 302 -1.58 20.31 -16.86
N ALA A 303 -1.20 21.50 -16.42
CA ALA A 303 0.06 21.76 -15.75
C ALA A 303 0.01 21.33 -14.26
N ALA A 304 -1.19 21.16 -13.70
CA ALA A 304 -1.39 20.77 -12.31
C ALA A 304 -1.45 19.25 -12.16
N PRO A 305 -0.92 18.68 -11.04
CA PRO A 305 -0.94 17.24 -10.81
C PRO A 305 -2.34 16.76 -10.39
N ILE A 306 -3.02 16.07 -11.30
CA ILE A 306 -4.41 15.62 -11.13
C ILE A 306 -4.50 14.11 -11.36
N GLY A 307 -5.21 13.42 -10.46
CA GLY A 307 -5.63 12.04 -10.61
C GLY A 307 -7.15 11.94 -10.72
N VAL A 308 -7.64 11.00 -11.54
CA VAL A 308 -9.06 10.70 -11.69
C VAL A 308 -9.33 9.27 -11.26
N SER A 309 -10.24 9.10 -10.32
CA SER A 309 -10.63 7.85 -9.71
C SER A 309 -12.13 7.61 -9.86
N THR A 310 -12.54 6.35 -9.72
CA THR A 310 -13.95 6.01 -9.57
C THR A 310 -14.26 5.59 -8.13
N TYR A 311 -15.53 5.44 -7.79
CA TYR A 311 -15.95 4.86 -6.52
C TYR A 311 -17.14 3.90 -6.68
N ASN A 312 -17.19 2.93 -5.76
CA ASN A 312 -18.32 2.01 -5.56
C ASN A 312 -18.87 2.16 -4.14
N LEU A 313 -20.20 2.01 -4.01
CA LEU A 313 -20.92 2.06 -2.73
C LEU A 313 -21.13 0.66 -2.12
N SER A 314 -20.72 -0.38 -2.77
CA SER A 314 -20.83 -1.75 -2.27
C SER A 314 -19.56 -2.53 -2.53
N ARG A 315 -19.16 -3.36 -1.57
CA ARG A 315 -18.20 -4.44 -1.82
C ARG A 315 -18.90 -5.49 -2.68
N ALA A 316 -19.00 -5.24 -3.96
CA ALA A 316 -19.37 -6.29 -4.88
C ALA A 316 -18.22 -7.30 -4.90
N LEU A 317 -18.41 -8.46 -4.26
CA LEU A 317 -17.57 -9.63 -4.54
C LEU A 317 -17.63 -9.89 -6.04
N PRO A 318 -16.48 -10.07 -6.73
CA PRO A 318 -16.45 -10.54 -8.11
C PRO A 318 -17.44 -11.71 -8.24
N GLU A 319 -18.19 -11.74 -9.32
CA GLU A 319 -19.25 -12.77 -9.54
C GLU A 319 -18.69 -14.19 -9.36
N GLU A 320 -17.44 -14.40 -9.71
CA GLU A 320 -16.66 -15.64 -9.56
C GLU A 320 -16.45 -16.07 -8.09
N LEU A 321 -16.56 -15.13 -7.14
CA LEU A 321 -16.41 -15.40 -5.70
C LEU A 321 -17.76 -15.41 -4.96
N ARG A 322 -18.86 -15.04 -5.63
CA ARG A 322 -20.21 -15.14 -5.08
C ARG A 322 -20.58 -16.63 -4.96
N GLY A 323 -20.57 -17.14 -3.75
CA GLY A 323 -20.84 -18.54 -3.42
C GLY A 323 -19.67 -19.35 -2.91
N LEU A 324 -18.43 -18.81 -2.96
CA LEU A 324 -17.25 -19.43 -2.36
C LEU A 324 -17.00 -18.96 -0.92
N LEU A 325 -17.59 -17.84 -0.52
CA LEU A 325 -17.50 -17.35 0.87
C LEU A 325 -18.73 -17.81 1.66
N PRO A 326 -18.54 -18.21 2.93
CA PRO A 326 -19.66 -18.44 3.85
C PRO A 326 -20.53 -17.19 3.94
N SER A 327 -21.83 -17.37 4.16
CA SER A 327 -22.75 -16.23 4.36
C SER A 327 -22.32 -15.37 5.56
N PRO A 328 -22.70 -14.08 5.61
CA PRO A 328 -22.37 -13.21 6.75
C PRO A 328 -22.77 -13.81 8.09
N GLU A 329 -23.87 -14.59 8.12
CA GLU A 329 -24.35 -15.28 9.31
C GLU A 329 -23.39 -16.38 9.77
N ILE A 330 -22.84 -17.18 8.85
CA ILE A 330 -21.84 -18.23 9.15
C ILE A 330 -20.53 -17.59 9.59
N ILE A 331 -20.16 -16.44 9.02
CA ILE A 331 -18.96 -15.69 9.45
C ILE A 331 -19.18 -15.14 10.87
N ALA A 332 -20.34 -14.58 11.16
CA ALA A 332 -20.68 -14.06 12.48
C ALA A 332 -20.71 -15.18 13.53
N GLU A 333 -21.27 -16.33 13.22
CA GLU A 333 -21.29 -17.51 14.09
C GLU A 333 -19.88 -18.04 14.39
N ARG A 334 -19.00 -18.07 13.38
CA ARG A 334 -17.58 -18.45 13.58
C ARG A 334 -16.81 -17.43 14.38
N LEU A 335 -17.08 -16.13 14.21
CA LEU A 335 -16.43 -15.08 15.00
C LEU A 335 -16.91 -15.11 16.46
N ALA A 336 -18.20 -15.38 16.71
CA ALA A 336 -18.72 -15.55 18.05
C ALA A 336 -18.10 -16.78 18.77
N ALA A 337 -17.87 -17.89 18.05
CA ALA A 337 -17.19 -19.06 18.59
C ALA A 337 -15.71 -18.82 18.94
N PHE A 338 -15.06 -17.79 18.35
CA PHE A 338 -13.70 -17.36 18.73
C PHE A 338 -13.66 -16.56 20.03
N ASP A 339 -14.75 -15.87 20.40
CA ASP A 339 -14.84 -15.06 21.63
C ASP A 339 -15.13 -15.92 22.87
N ASP A 340 -15.63 -17.14 22.68
CA ASP A 340 -15.95 -18.10 23.76
C ASP A 340 -14.77 -19.01 24.19
N GLY A 341 -13.56 -18.79 23.68
CA GLY A 341 -12.29 -19.20 24.29
C GLY A 341 -11.99 -20.71 24.34
N GLU A 342 -12.27 -21.48 23.30
CA GLU A 342 -11.68 -22.82 23.18
C GLU A 342 -10.36 -22.79 22.39
N PRO A 343 -9.24 -23.32 22.94
CA PRO A 343 -7.99 -23.42 22.22
C PRO A 343 -8.07 -24.50 21.14
N PHE A 344 -7.66 -24.14 19.92
CA PHE A 344 -7.49 -25.10 18.84
C PHE A 344 -6.54 -26.22 19.26
N GLY A 345 -7.05 -27.43 19.31
CA GLY A 345 -6.25 -28.63 19.38
C GLY A 345 -5.45 -28.79 18.09
N ASP A 346 -4.14 -29.02 18.25
CA ASP A 346 -3.26 -29.53 17.23
C ASP A 346 -3.79 -30.91 16.80
N GLU A 347 -4.43 -31.00 15.65
CA GLU A 347 -4.64 -32.26 14.95
C GLU A 347 -3.94 -32.22 13.59
N ASP A 348 -2.88 -32.99 13.57
CA ASP A 348 -2.32 -33.92 12.61
C ASP A 348 -1.57 -33.44 11.37
N ALA A 349 -0.33 -33.89 11.46
CA ALA A 349 0.53 -34.68 10.58
C ALA A 349 1.01 -34.07 9.27
#